data_8de27e23e36db18b63931591e560dcc1
#
_entry.id   8de27e23e36db18b63931591e560dcc1
#
_cell.length_a   1.000
_cell.length_b   1.000
_cell.length_c   1.000
_cell.angle_alpha   90.00
_cell.angle_beta   90.00
_cell.angle_gamma   90.00
#
_symmetry.space_group_name_H-M   'P 1'
#
loop_
_entity.id
_entity.type
_entity.pdbx_description
1 polymer ?
#
loop_
_entity_poly.entity_id
_entity_poly.type
_entity_poly.pdbx_seq_one_letter_code
_entity_poly.pdbx_strand_id
1 'polypeptide(L)'
;MTGELQGKKIAFLATDGVEQVEYTEPRKAVEQAGATTDLVSLQPGEIQGFNHLDRGDTFPVDRAVRDVSADDYDGLVLPGGVANPDVLRTDQDAVRFVRSFFEAGKPVASICHGAWTLVEADVVKGRTLTSWPSVKTDIRNAGGTWVDEEVHTDRGLVTSRKPDDLPAFNAKIIEEFAEGARAEQARATARA
;
A
#
# COMPACT_ATOMS: atom_id res chain seq x y z
N MET A 1 14.33 10.78 -21.53
CA MET A 1 13.53 9.52 -21.52
C MET A 1 12.31 9.79 -20.67
N THR A 2 11.09 9.59 -21.17
CA THR A 2 9.87 9.65 -20.37
C THR A 2 9.92 8.48 -19.38
N GLY A 3 9.74 8.77 -18.08
CA GLY A 3 9.73 7.73 -17.06
C GLY A 3 8.54 6.76 -17.26
N GLU A 4 8.67 5.53 -16.78
CA GLU A 4 7.64 4.47 -16.94
C GLU A 4 6.28 4.87 -16.34
N LEU A 5 6.31 5.74 -15.29
CA LEU A 5 5.13 6.23 -14.60
C LEU A 5 4.77 7.69 -14.95
N GLN A 6 5.25 8.19 -16.11
CA GLN A 6 4.96 9.55 -16.52
C GLN A 6 3.44 9.81 -16.61
N GLY A 7 2.97 10.85 -15.91
CA GLY A 7 1.56 11.21 -15.85
C GLY A 7 0.69 10.40 -14.88
N LYS A 8 1.28 9.42 -14.18
CA LYS A 8 0.60 8.67 -13.12
C LYS A 8 0.61 9.45 -11.80
N LYS A 9 -0.43 9.28 -11.01
CA LYS A 9 -0.53 9.82 -9.67
C LYS A 9 -0.75 8.69 -8.66
N ILE A 10 0.13 8.58 -7.66
CA ILE A 10 0.15 7.48 -6.70
C ILE A 10 -0.15 8.00 -5.30
N ALA A 11 -1.12 7.37 -4.63
CA ALA A 11 -1.41 7.62 -3.23
C ALA A 11 -0.51 6.76 -2.32
N PHE A 12 0.02 7.36 -1.27
CA PHE A 12 0.63 6.69 -0.14
C PHE A 12 -0.28 6.89 1.07
N LEU A 13 -0.92 5.86 1.56
CA LEU A 13 -1.79 5.94 2.73
C LEU A 13 -0.99 5.56 3.97
N ALA A 14 -0.78 6.51 4.86
CA ALA A 14 -0.04 6.31 6.10
C ALA A 14 -0.47 7.31 7.18
N THR A 15 -0.22 6.94 8.44
CA THR A 15 -0.42 7.78 9.62
C THR A 15 0.77 7.62 10.57
N ASP A 16 0.68 8.19 11.76
CA ASP A 16 1.72 8.07 12.79
C ASP A 16 2.13 6.61 13.03
N GLY A 17 3.42 6.39 13.24
CA GLY A 17 3.97 5.06 13.46
C GLY A 17 4.32 4.29 12.18
N VAL A 18 4.31 4.96 11.02
CA VAL A 18 4.79 4.35 9.78
C VAL A 18 6.28 4.05 9.86
N GLU A 19 6.70 2.88 9.37
CA GLU A 19 8.11 2.58 9.17
C GLU A 19 8.66 3.51 8.09
N GLN A 20 9.57 4.41 8.47
CA GLN A 20 10.00 5.53 7.64
C GLN A 20 10.52 5.10 6.27
N VAL A 21 11.40 4.10 6.25
CA VAL A 21 12.03 3.64 5.00
C VAL A 21 11.03 3.00 4.04
N GLU A 22 9.97 2.37 4.56
CA GLU A 22 8.91 1.76 3.76
C GLU A 22 7.95 2.79 3.12
N TYR A 23 8.00 4.01 3.61
CA TYR A 23 7.33 5.16 2.98
C TYR A 23 8.27 5.90 2.02
N THR A 24 9.47 6.26 2.49
CA THR A 24 10.36 7.16 1.75
C THR A 24 11.00 6.53 0.51
N GLU A 25 11.45 5.27 0.60
CA GLU A 25 12.11 4.61 -0.54
C GLU A 25 11.15 4.26 -1.68
N PRO A 26 9.96 3.67 -1.44
CA PRO A 26 8.99 3.47 -2.52
C PRO A 26 8.51 4.78 -3.15
N ARG A 27 8.28 5.82 -2.33
CA ARG A 27 7.88 7.14 -2.83
C ARG A 27 8.93 7.70 -3.78
N LYS A 28 10.18 7.71 -3.36
CA LYS A 28 11.31 8.14 -4.18
C LYS A 28 11.43 7.33 -5.47
N ALA A 29 11.24 6.00 -5.40
CA ALA A 29 11.34 5.14 -6.57
C ALA A 29 10.28 5.45 -7.63
N VAL A 30 9.01 5.61 -7.23
CA VAL A 30 7.93 5.93 -8.18
C VAL A 30 8.04 7.37 -8.71
N GLU A 31 8.50 8.32 -7.90
CA GLU A 31 8.77 9.69 -8.34
C GLU A 31 9.92 9.77 -9.35
N GLN A 32 11.00 9.00 -9.14
CA GLN A 32 12.10 8.88 -10.10
C GLN A 32 11.64 8.22 -11.41
N ALA A 33 10.64 7.34 -11.36
CA ALA A 33 10.02 6.76 -12.54
C ALA A 33 9.03 7.70 -13.24
N GLY A 34 8.80 8.92 -12.71
CA GLY A 34 7.98 9.97 -13.35
C GLY A 34 6.58 10.17 -12.78
N ALA A 35 6.19 9.44 -11.74
CA ALA A 35 4.91 9.64 -11.07
C ALA A 35 4.89 10.92 -10.22
N THR A 36 3.70 11.43 -9.96
CA THR A 36 3.42 12.35 -8.85
C THR A 36 2.84 11.56 -7.68
N THR A 37 3.07 12.02 -6.45
CA THR A 37 2.64 11.32 -5.24
C THR A 37 1.92 12.25 -4.28
N ASP A 38 0.93 11.71 -3.56
CA ASP A 38 0.35 12.35 -2.38
C ASP A 38 0.52 11.44 -1.16
N LEU A 39 0.91 12.02 -0.02
CA LEU A 39 0.73 11.40 1.29
C LEU A 39 -0.71 11.66 1.74
N VAL A 40 -1.50 10.61 1.73
CA VAL A 40 -2.88 10.60 2.23
C VAL A 40 -2.88 10.08 3.66
N SER A 41 -3.51 10.81 4.58
CA SER A 41 -3.58 10.42 5.98
C SER A 41 -4.96 10.70 6.57
N LEU A 42 -5.17 10.32 7.84
CA LEU A 42 -6.45 10.44 8.53
C LEU A 42 -6.81 11.91 8.81
N GLN A 43 -5.81 12.76 9.07
CA GLN A 43 -5.98 14.17 9.37
C GLN A 43 -4.97 15.02 8.62
N PRO A 44 -5.27 16.31 8.37
CA PRO A 44 -4.28 17.26 7.89
C PRO A 44 -3.17 17.49 8.92
N GLY A 45 -2.04 18.01 8.47
CA GLY A 45 -0.89 18.32 9.30
C GLY A 45 0.33 17.50 8.94
N GLU A 46 0.88 16.77 9.88
CA GLU A 46 2.06 15.92 9.71
C GLU A 46 1.83 14.55 10.33
N ILE A 47 2.53 13.54 9.81
CA ILE A 47 2.64 12.24 10.44
C ILE A 47 4.06 12.00 10.95
N GLN A 48 4.20 11.21 12.03
CA GLN A 48 5.47 10.83 12.61
C GLN A 48 5.93 9.47 12.06
N GLY A 49 7.08 9.47 11.36
CA GLY A 49 7.76 8.25 10.96
C GLY A 49 8.58 7.65 12.09
N PHE A 50 8.85 6.36 11.98
CA PHE A 50 9.67 5.61 12.93
C PHE A 50 10.72 4.78 12.19
N ASN A 51 11.87 4.60 12.81
CA ASN A 51 12.89 3.63 12.46
C ASN A 51 12.83 2.51 13.49
N HIS A 52 12.01 1.50 13.26
CA HIS A 52 11.59 0.48 14.22
C HIS A 52 10.89 1.12 15.45
N LEU A 53 11.58 1.23 16.58
CA LEU A 53 11.04 1.82 17.82
C LEU A 53 11.47 3.27 18.03
N ASP A 54 12.43 3.75 17.26
CA ASP A 54 12.97 5.09 17.40
C ASP A 54 12.19 6.07 16.52
N ARG A 55 11.94 7.28 17.06
CA ARG A 55 11.34 8.35 16.26
C ARG A 55 12.24 8.74 15.10
N GLY A 56 11.67 8.79 13.91
CA GLY A 56 12.28 9.32 12.70
C GLY A 56 11.82 10.74 12.40
N ASP A 57 11.76 11.06 11.13
CA ASP A 57 11.31 12.34 10.61
C ASP A 57 9.79 12.48 10.68
N THR A 58 9.29 13.72 10.57
CA THR A 58 7.88 14.01 10.29
C THR A 58 7.67 14.27 8.82
N PHE A 59 6.47 13.97 8.32
CA PHE A 59 6.10 14.14 6.92
C PHE A 59 4.80 14.92 6.79
N PRO A 60 4.77 16.02 6.01
CA PRO A 60 3.55 16.77 5.79
C PRO A 60 2.52 15.93 5.04
N VAL A 61 1.27 15.99 5.49
CA VAL A 61 0.13 15.33 4.86
C VAL A 61 -0.35 16.18 3.68
N ASP A 62 -0.39 15.60 2.49
CA ASP A 62 -0.87 16.29 1.29
C ASP A 62 -2.41 16.34 1.25
N ARG A 63 -3.08 15.26 1.64
CA ARG A 63 -4.54 15.15 1.60
C ARG A 63 -5.07 14.33 2.78
N ALA A 64 -6.21 14.75 3.34
CA ALA A 64 -6.95 13.91 4.28
C ALA A 64 -7.75 12.84 3.50
N VAL A 65 -7.81 11.60 4.01
CA VAL A 65 -8.44 10.48 3.32
C VAL A 65 -9.92 10.69 3.01
N ARG A 66 -10.62 11.46 3.87
CA ARG A 66 -12.04 11.80 3.67
C ARG A 66 -12.29 12.75 2.49
N ASP A 67 -11.25 13.43 1.99
CA ASP A 67 -11.34 14.46 0.95
C ASP A 67 -10.87 13.95 -0.43
N VAL A 68 -10.57 12.65 -0.55
CA VAL A 68 -10.07 12.02 -1.78
C VAL A 68 -10.83 10.72 -2.08
N SER A 69 -10.74 10.30 -3.33
CA SER A 69 -11.25 9.01 -3.77
C SER A 69 -10.19 8.23 -4.56
N ALA A 70 -10.42 6.93 -4.79
CA ALA A 70 -9.55 6.14 -5.65
C ALA A 70 -9.51 6.67 -7.09
N ASP A 71 -10.51 7.42 -7.53
CA ASP A 71 -10.56 8.00 -8.88
C ASP A 71 -9.51 9.10 -9.09
N ASP A 72 -9.03 9.71 -7.99
CA ASP A 72 -7.99 10.74 -8.03
C ASP A 72 -6.57 10.17 -8.29
N TYR A 73 -6.41 8.83 -8.27
CA TYR A 73 -5.12 8.14 -8.30
C TYR A 73 -5.10 6.95 -9.27
N ASP A 74 -3.90 6.63 -9.75
CA ASP A 74 -3.64 5.46 -10.61
C ASP A 74 -3.20 4.22 -9.83
N GLY A 75 -2.73 4.38 -8.60
CA GLY A 75 -2.28 3.29 -7.74
C GLY A 75 -2.16 3.72 -6.28
N LEU A 76 -2.02 2.73 -5.39
CA LEU A 76 -1.96 2.91 -3.95
C LEU A 76 -0.77 2.15 -3.37
N VAL A 77 -0.03 2.78 -2.46
CA VAL A 77 1.01 2.14 -1.64
C VAL A 77 0.61 2.21 -0.16
N LEU A 78 0.71 1.06 0.50
CA LEU A 78 0.47 0.86 1.94
C LEU A 78 1.78 0.50 2.63
N PRO A 79 2.54 1.46 3.16
CA PRO A 79 3.70 1.20 4.01
C PRO A 79 3.30 0.47 5.30
N GLY A 80 4.29 -0.12 5.96
CA GLY A 80 4.08 -0.82 7.22
C GLY A 80 4.44 0.02 8.47
N GLY A 81 5.25 -0.53 9.33
CA GLY A 81 5.29 -0.19 10.74
C GLY A 81 4.16 -0.91 11.47
N VAL A 82 4.19 -0.97 12.78
CA VAL A 82 3.14 -1.66 13.55
C VAL A 82 1.97 -0.72 13.83
N ALA A 83 2.23 0.47 14.37
CA ALA A 83 1.18 1.40 14.79
C ALA A 83 0.40 1.98 13.60
N ASN A 84 1.07 2.27 12.48
CA ASN A 84 0.44 2.84 11.29
C ASN A 84 -0.76 2.00 10.79
N PRO A 85 -0.60 0.74 10.36
CA PRO A 85 -1.74 -0.05 9.89
C PRO A 85 -2.71 -0.44 11.00
N ASP A 86 -2.26 -0.53 12.26
CA ASP A 86 -3.14 -0.79 13.40
C ASP A 86 -4.16 0.35 13.59
N VAL A 87 -3.72 1.59 13.44
CA VAL A 87 -4.61 2.76 13.50
C VAL A 87 -5.45 2.88 12.23
N LEU A 88 -4.86 2.74 11.03
CA LEU A 88 -5.57 2.86 9.76
C LEU A 88 -6.75 1.89 9.65
N ARG A 89 -6.59 0.65 10.11
CA ARG A 89 -7.64 -0.38 10.05
C ARG A 89 -8.87 -0.06 10.89
N THR A 90 -8.78 0.86 11.84
CA THR A 90 -9.90 1.30 12.67
C THR A 90 -10.69 2.47 12.06
N ASP A 91 -10.14 3.11 11.03
CA ASP A 91 -10.77 4.25 10.36
C ASP A 91 -11.55 3.80 9.12
N GLN A 92 -12.86 4.06 9.12
CA GLN A 92 -13.76 3.61 8.06
C GLN A 92 -13.50 4.29 6.71
N ASP A 93 -13.03 5.54 6.70
CA ASP A 93 -12.68 6.24 5.46
C ASP A 93 -11.42 5.65 4.85
N ALA A 94 -10.41 5.34 5.67
CA ALA A 94 -9.19 4.66 5.23
C ALA A 94 -9.49 3.27 4.66
N VAL A 95 -10.29 2.46 5.35
CA VAL A 95 -10.67 1.11 4.91
C VAL A 95 -11.44 1.17 3.58
N ARG A 96 -12.43 2.06 3.46
CA ARG A 96 -13.17 2.26 2.20
C ARG A 96 -12.26 2.73 1.07
N PHE A 97 -11.34 3.65 1.35
CA PHE A 97 -10.39 4.15 0.37
C PHE A 97 -9.53 3.01 -0.19
N VAL A 98 -8.97 2.16 0.66
CA VAL A 98 -8.21 0.98 0.22
C VAL A 98 -9.08 0.06 -0.63
N ARG A 99 -10.27 -0.33 -0.15
CA ARG A 99 -11.17 -1.23 -0.85
C ARG A 99 -11.54 -0.73 -2.26
N SER A 100 -11.75 0.59 -2.40
CA SER A 100 -12.16 1.20 -3.67
C SER A 100 -11.13 1.04 -4.80
N PHE A 101 -9.82 0.96 -4.49
CA PHE A 101 -8.79 0.63 -5.49
C PHE A 101 -8.98 -0.78 -6.05
N PHE A 102 -9.28 -1.74 -5.20
CA PHE A 102 -9.54 -3.12 -5.62
C PHE A 102 -10.81 -3.24 -6.45
N GLU A 103 -11.87 -2.55 -6.06
CA GLU A 103 -13.14 -2.51 -6.80
C GLU A 103 -12.97 -1.86 -8.19
N ALA A 104 -12.12 -0.84 -8.30
CA ALA A 104 -11.76 -0.19 -9.55
C ALA A 104 -10.70 -0.98 -10.36
N GLY A 105 -10.16 -2.08 -9.83
CA GLY A 105 -9.10 -2.86 -10.45
C GLY A 105 -7.75 -2.17 -10.51
N LYS A 106 -7.55 -1.07 -9.76
CA LYS A 106 -6.30 -0.30 -9.74
C LYS A 106 -5.22 -0.99 -8.92
N PRO A 107 -3.95 -0.94 -9.34
CA PRO A 107 -2.88 -1.63 -8.64
C PRO A 107 -2.66 -1.09 -7.23
N VAL A 108 -2.39 -2.02 -6.31
CA VAL A 108 -2.11 -1.75 -4.90
C VAL A 108 -0.82 -2.44 -4.51
N ALA A 109 0.02 -1.77 -3.75
CA ALA A 109 1.24 -2.32 -3.19
C ALA A 109 1.22 -2.21 -1.66
N SER A 110 1.65 -3.26 -0.97
CA SER A 110 1.70 -3.29 0.49
C SER A 110 2.96 -3.98 0.99
N ILE A 111 3.58 -3.44 2.02
CA ILE A 111 4.78 -4.03 2.62
C ILE A 111 4.60 -4.20 4.13
N CYS A 112 5.24 -5.25 4.67
CA CYS A 112 5.36 -5.48 6.11
C CYS A 112 3.98 -5.66 6.78
N HIS A 113 3.68 -4.89 7.82
CA HIS A 113 2.39 -4.90 8.52
C HIS A 113 1.28 -4.16 7.75
N GLY A 114 1.58 -3.49 6.64
CA GLY A 114 0.58 -2.85 5.80
C GLY A 114 -0.56 -3.78 5.36
N ALA A 115 -0.29 -5.10 5.31
CA ALA A 115 -1.28 -6.13 5.01
C ALA A 115 -2.46 -6.18 6.02
N TRP A 116 -2.34 -5.67 7.24
CA TRP A 116 -3.49 -5.57 8.17
C TRP A 116 -4.61 -4.70 7.60
N THR A 117 -4.25 -3.63 6.90
CA THR A 117 -5.26 -2.78 6.25
C THR A 117 -5.95 -3.51 5.10
N LEU A 118 -5.23 -4.39 4.37
CA LEU A 118 -5.84 -5.26 3.35
C LEU A 118 -6.80 -6.28 3.96
N VAL A 119 -6.45 -6.86 5.10
CA VAL A 119 -7.32 -7.78 5.84
C VAL A 119 -8.62 -7.08 6.26
N GLU A 120 -8.52 -5.89 6.83
CA GLU A 120 -9.70 -5.11 7.25
C GLU A 120 -10.58 -4.67 6.08
N ALA A 121 -9.97 -4.34 4.94
CA ALA A 121 -10.69 -3.99 3.72
C ALA A 121 -11.38 -5.19 3.05
N ASP A 122 -11.21 -6.42 3.59
CA ASP A 122 -11.79 -7.67 3.06
C ASP A 122 -11.42 -7.92 1.59
N VAL A 123 -10.14 -7.75 1.25
CA VAL A 123 -9.65 -7.87 -0.14
C VAL A 123 -8.61 -8.98 -0.32
N VAL A 124 -8.29 -9.74 0.73
CA VAL A 124 -7.26 -10.80 0.69
C VAL A 124 -7.80 -12.19 0.37
N LYS A 125 -9.11 -12.41 0.51
CA LYS A 125 -9.74 -13.72 0.28
C LYS A 125 -9.48 -14.23 -1.14
N GLY A 126 -8.96 -15.45 -1.24
CA GLY A 126 -8.64 -16.09 -2.52
C GLY A 126 -7.44 -15.48 -3.25
N ARG A 127 -6.62 -14.67 -2.57
CA ARG A 127 -5.36 -14.13 -3.09
C ARG A 127 -4.17 -14.81 -2.44
N THR A 128 -3.06 -14.81 -3.16
CA THR A 128 -1.74 -15.17 -2.62
C THR A 128 -0.96 -13.89 -2.37
N LEU A 129 -0.40 -13.76 -1.16
CA LEU A 129 0.36 -12.58 -0.78
C LEU A 129 1.42 -12.90 0.29
N THR A 130 2.38 -12.01 0.43
CA THR A 130 3.36 -12.03 1.52
C THR A 130 3.18 -10.83 2.43
N SER A 131 3.83 -10.85 3.57
CA SER A 131 3.82 -9.77 4.57
C SER A 131 4.93 -9.96 5.59
N TRP A 132 5.05 -9.05 6.55
CA TRP A 132 5.77 -9.36 7.77
C TRP A 132 5.24 -10.67 8.38
N PRO A 133 6.12 -11.60 8.82
CA PRO A 133 5.70 -12.96 9.20
C PRO A 133 4.65 -13.06 10.31
N SER A 134 4.60 -12.06 11.23
CA SER A 134 3.61 -12.07 12.31
C SER A 134 2.16 -11.91 11.80
N VAL A 135 1.96 -11.36 10.61
CA VAL A 135 0.64 -11.12 9.98
C VAL A 135 0.11 -12.37 9.25
N LYS A 136 0.94 -13.41 9.13
CA LYS A 136 0.60 -14.65 8.40
C LYS A 136 -0.74 -15.28 8.82
N THR A 137 -0.99 -15.36 10.11
CA THR A 137 -2.21 -15.98 10.63
C THR A 137 -3.44 -15.14 10.34
N ASP A 138 -3.32 -13.81 10.40
CA ASP A 138 -4.42 -12.89 10.07
C ASP A 138 -4.83 -13.02 8.60
N ILE A 139 -3.84 -13.08 7.69
CA ILE A 139 -4.06 -13.29 6.26
C ILE A 139 -4.78 -14.63 6.00
N ARG A 140 -4.31 -15.70 6.62
CA ARG A 140 -4.93 -17.04 6.48
C ARG A 140 -6.36 -17.07 7.01
N ASN A 141 -6.60 -16.47 8.15
CA ASN A 141 -7.94 -16.38 8.75
C ASN A 141 -8.90 -15.54 7.89
N ALA A 142 -8.38 -14.55 7.16
CA ALA A 142 -9.14 -13.77 6.18
C ALA A 142 -9.30 -14.47 4.82
N GLY A 143 -8.86 -15.73 4.68
CA GLY A 143 -9.03 -16.53 3.46
C GLY A 143 -7.96 -16.33 2.39
N GLY A 144 -6.85 -15.66 2.71
CA GLY A 144 -5.69 -15.53 1.84
C GLY A 144 -4.69 -16.68 1.97
N THR A 145 -3.85 -16.86 0.98
CA THR A 145 -2.70 -17.77 1.00
C THR A 145 -1.43 -16.96 1.26
N TRP A 146 -0.77 -17.21 2.40
CA TRP A 146 0.49 -16.53 2.73
C TRP A 146 1.68 -17.31 2.21
N VAL A 147 2.61 -16.61 1.54
CA VAL A 147 3.89 -17.16 1.06
C VAL A 147 5.06 -16.37 1.64
N ASP A 148 6.21 -17.01 1.81
CA ASP A 148 7.43 -16.37 2.29
C ASP A 148 8.34 -16.02 1.10
N GLU A 149 8.02 -14.92 0.44
CA GLU A 149 8.75 -14.39 -0.73
C GLU A 149 9.14 -12.93 -0.50
N GLU A 150 10.26 -12.50 -1.05
CA GLU A 150 10.68 -11.09 -0.92
C GLU A 150 9.70 -10.13 -1.61
N VAL A 151 9.09 -10.57 -2.71
CA VAL A 151 8.02 -9.88 -3.39
C VAL A 151 7.09 -10.89 -4.05
N HIS A 152 5.79 -10.67 -3.92
CA HIS A 152 4.77 -11.49 -4.57
C HIS A 152 3.76 -10.58 -5.28
N THR A 153 3.34 -10.99 -6.48
CA THR A 153 2.31 -10.27 -7.26
C THR A 153 1.13 -11.19 -7.54
N ASP A 154 -0.06 -10.73 -7.21
CA ASP A 154 -1.32 -11.42 -7.49
C ASP A 154 -2.36 -10.44 -8.03
N ARG A 155 -2.63 -10.49 -9.34
CA ARG A 155 -3.71 -9.73 -10.00
C ARG A 155 -3.70 -8.22 -9.67
N GLY A 156 -2.54 -7.58 -9.76
CA GLY A 156 -2.36 -6.15 -9.49
C GLY A 156 -2.09 -5.80 -8.01
N LEU A 157 -2.04 -6.78 -7.12
CA LEU A 157 -1.57 -6.63 -5.75
C LEU A 157 -0.10 -7.04 -5.65
N VAL A 158 0.77 -6.10 -5.30
CA VAL A 158 2.20 -6.35 -5.00
C VAL A 158 2.41 -6.36 -3.50
N THR A 159 3.06 -7.38 -2.96
CA THR A 159 3.35 -7.46 -1.52
C THR A 159 4.80 -7.82 -1.25
N SER A 160 5.33 -7.33 -0.14
CA SER A 160 6.68 -7.60 0.39
C SER A 160 6.66 -7.72 1.91
N ARG A 161 7.76 -8.20 2.50
CA ARG A 161 7.81 -8.58 3.92
C ARG A 161 8.37 -7.50 4.83
N LYS A 162 9.45 -6.82 4.41
CA LYS A 162 10.30 -6.02 5.32
C LYS A 162 11.20 -5.05 4.53
N PRO A 163 11.89 -4.10 5.22
CA PRO A 163 12.78 -3.14 4.55
C PRO A 163 13.86 -3.76 3.66
N ASP A 164 14.40 -4.92 4.02
CA ASP A 164 15.43 -5.59 3.19
C ASP A 164 14.92 -5.96 1.79
N ASP A 165 13.61 -6.13 1.64
CA ASP A 165 12.95 -6.49 0.38
C ASP A 165 12.64 -5.28 -0.52
N LEU A 166 12.89 -4.05 -0.06
CA LEU A 166 12.56 -2.81 -0.78
C LEU A 166 13.10 -2.74 -2.21
N PRO A 167 14.32 -3.20 -2.52
CA PRO A 167 14.79 -3.18 -3.91
C PRO A 167 13.89 -3.96 -4.87
N ALA A 168 13.48 -5.18 -4.50
CA ALA A 168 12.57 -6.01 -5.30
C ALA A 168 11.16 -5.43 -5.31
N PHE A 169 10.67 -4.95 -4.16
CA PHE A 169 9.38 -4.29 -4.03
C PHE A 169 9.27 -3.05 -4.92
N ASN A 170 10.25 -2.14 -4.88
CA ASN A 170 10.26 -0.91 -5.66
C ASN A 170 10.28 -1.18 -7.17
N ALA A 171 11.07 -2.15 -7.62
CA ALA A 171 11.08 -2.56 -9.02
C ALA A 171 9.71 -3.08 -9.47
N LYS A 172 9.09 -3.94 -8.66
CA LYS A 172 7.81 -4.56 -8.99
C LYS A 172 6.63 -3.58 -8.95
N ILE A 173 6.61 -2.62 -8.02
CA ILE A 173 5.54 -1.61 -8.00
C ILE A 173 5.59 -0.69 -9.21
N ILE A 174 6.78 -0.34 -9.71
CA ILE A 174 6.92 0.45 -10.94
C ILE A 174 6.32 -0.31 -12.12
N GLU A 175 6.67 -1.58 -12.28
CA GLU A 175 6.14 -2.46 -13.33
C GLU A 175 4.61 -2.55 -13.27
N GLU A 176 4.02 -2.90 -12.11
CA GLU A 176 2.57 -3.06 -11.97
C GLU A 176 1.80 -1.74 -12.13
N PHE A 177 2.36 -0.64 -11.64
CA PHE A 177 1.72 0.68 -11.78
C PHE A 177 1.79 1.19 -13.23
N ALA A 178 2.83 0.84 -13.98
CA ALA A 178 2.90 1.14 -15.41
C ALA A 178 1.84 0.39 -16.22
N GLU A 179 1.58 -0.87 -15.88
CA GLU A 179 0.51 -1.66 -16.53
C GLU A 179 -0.89 -1.13 -16.22
N GLY A 180 -1.10 -0.58 -15.01
CA GLY A 180 -2.34 0.09 -14.61
C GLY A 180 -3.47 -0.86 -14.23
N ALA A 181 -4.73 -0.41 -14.37
CA ALA A 181 -5.90 -1.12 -13.88
C ALA A 181 -6.14 -2.48 -14.58
N ARG A 182 -6.48 -3.49 -13.77
CA ARG A 182 -6.73 -4.88 -14.23
C ARG A 182 -8.16 -5.30 -13.90
N ALA A 183 -8.93 -5.66 -14.92
CA ALA A 183 -10.29 -6.17 -14.73
C ALA A 183 -10.37 -7.44 -13.84
N GLU A 184 -9.31 -8.23 -13.79
CA GLU A 184 -9.23 -9.42 -12.94
C GLU A 184 -9.23 -9.08 -11.45
N GLN A 185 -8.58 -7.97 -11.06
CA GLN A 185 -8.58 -7.50 -9.67
C GLN A 185 -9.99 -7.11 -9.23
N ALA A 186 -10.70 -6.32 -10.02
CA ALA A 186 -12.07 -5.92 -9.73
C ALA A 186 -13.01 -7.12 -9.61
N ARG A 187 -12.90 -8.10 -10.52
CA ARG A 187 -13.71 -9.33 -10.50
C ARG A 187 -13.43 -10.20 -9.27
N ALA A 188 -12.17 -10.27 -8.83
CA ALA A 188 -11.81 -11.03 -7.64
C ALA A 188 -12.41 -10.44 -6.38
N THR A 189 -12.41 -9.11 -6.27
CA THR A 189 -12.99 -8.38 -5.13
C THR A 189 -14.51 -8.51 -5.07
N ALA A 190 -15.19 -8.48 -6.21
CA ALA A 190 -16.65 -8.65 -6.27
C ALA A 190 -17.16 -10.06 -5.89
N ARG A 191 -16.27 -11.07 -5.86
CA ARG A 191 -16.60 -12.47 -5.53
C ARG A 191 -16.17 -12.88 -4.12
N ALA A 192 -15.45 -12.03 -3.40
CA ALA A 192 -14.97 -12.28 -2.05
C ALA A 192 -16.04 -12.01 -1.01
#